data_ce2068d04ac8cc50f584bd2452532711
#
_entry.id   ce2068d04ac8cc50f584bd2452532711
#
_cell.length_a   1.000
_cell.length_b   1.000
_cell.length_c   1.000
_cell.angle_alpha   90.00
_cell.angle_beta   90.00
_cell.angle_gamma   90.00
#
_symmetry.space_group_name_H-M   'P 1'
#
loop_
_entity.id
_entity.type
_entity.pdbx_description
1 polymer ?
#
loop_
_entity_poly.entity_id
_entity_poly.type
_entity_poly.pdbx_seq_one_letter_code
_entity_poly.pdbx_strand_id
1 'polypeptide(L)'
;MDISALYTQIAVMFLLIGVGAVCYKYKLVTDTGSGQMSALLINFAAPAIIIHSFCRAFDRAMLGKLIISFVLSLVLLGISIGIAALVFHKDTADYADKRMCVIFSNNGFMALPLLQALYGDDGVFIGSINIVATNIVIWTFGVWLLTRAGNRGKVRLSWQKILLNPGTIGFFIGLAIFLTSTNLPAVLDEPITFLGNLNTPLAMIVLGVYLAQSNLLDIMKDRSVYLVCLLRLLVIPLITIALMSVLRVNSDIANVLIISIATPCAVASSMFAQLYGTNYRYSSRLIAFSTLLSAVTMPVMLSLCALFAV
;
A
#
# COMPACT_ATOMS: atom_id res chain seq x y z
N MET A 1 20.93 5.39 -0.40
CA MET A 1 19.72 6.13 -0.84
C MET A 1 20.02 7.63 -0.87
N ASP A 2 19.74 8.32 -1.98
CA ASP A 2 19.89 9.78 -2.03
C ASP A 2 18.71 10.45 -1.29
N ILE A 3 19.02 11.06 -0.14
CA ILE A 3 18.03 11.71 0.73
C ILE A 3 17.38 12.91 0.02
N SER A 4 18.12 13.64 -0.82
CA SER A 4 17.58 14.79 -1.58
C SER A 4 16.54 14.32 -2.60
N ALA A 5 16.83 13.25 -3.35
CA ALA A 5 15.88 12.66 -4.30
C ALA A 5 14.61 12.15 -3.58
N LEU A 6 14.76 11.58 -2.38
CA LEU A 6 13.63 11.12 -1.57
C LEU A 6 12.69 12.28 -1.20
N TYR A 7 13.22 13.37 -0.62
CA TYR A 7 12.40 14.52 -0.24
C TYR A 7 11.72 15.17 -1.45
N THR A 8 12.45 15.30 -2.56
CA THR A 8 11.91 15.81 -3.81
C THR A 8 10.73 14.95 -4.30
N GLN A 9 10.90 13.62 -4.29
CA GLN A 9 9.86 12.71 -4.77
C GLN A 9 8.60 12.74 -3.88
N ILE A 10 8.78 12.77 -2.57
CA ILE A 10 7.64 12.90 -1.65
C ILE A 10 6.94 14.26 -1.86
N ALA A 11 7.68 15.35 -2.03
CA ALA A 11 7.09 16.66 -2.34
C ALA A 11 6.27 16.61 -3.64
N VAL A 12 6.81 16.03 -4.71
CA VAL A 12 6.09 15.85 -5.99
C VAL A 12 4.80 15.06 -5.79
N MET A 13 4.84 13.96 -5.03
CA MET A 13 3.64 13.15 -4.74
C MET A 13 2.58 13.97 -3.99
N PHE A 14 2.96 14.75 -2.97
CA PHE A 14 2.02 15.58 -2.23
C PHE A 14 1.50 16.78 -3.03
N LEU A 15 2.26 17.33 -3.96
CA LEU A 15 1.76 18.31 -4.92
C LEU A 15 0.68 17.72 -5.83
N LEU A 16 0.88 16.51 -6.34
CA LEU A 16 -0.14 15.80 -7.14
C LEU A 16 -1.39 15.46 -6.31
N ILE A 17 -1.23 15.09 -5.04
CA ILE A 17 -2.35 14.94 -4.09
C ILE A 17 -3.10 16.28 -3.96
N GLY A 18 -2.37 17.40 -3.84
CA GLY A 18 -2.95 18.74 -3.84
C GLY A 18 -3.76 19.04 -5.11
N VAL A 19 -3.26 18.67 -6.28
CA VAL A 19 -3.99 18.80 -7.56
C VAL A 19 -5.29 18.00 -7.49
N GLY A 20 -5.28 16.75 -7.00
CA GLY A 20 -6.47 15.93 -6.83
C GLY A 20 -7.53 16.59 -5.92
N ALA A 21 -7.10 17.14 -4.79
CA ALA A 21 -7.97 17.88 -3.88
C ALA A 21 -8.59 19.12 -4.53
N VAL A 22 -7.80 19.86 -5.31
CA VAL A 22 -8.29 21.03 -6.11
C VAL A 22 -9.31 20.57 -7.15
N CYS A 23 -9.05 19.49 -7.89
CA CYS A 23 -9.98 18.95 -8.88
C CYS A 23 -11.33 18.59 -8.25
N TYR A 24 -11.34 18.03 -7.05
CA TYR A 24 -12.56 17.73 -6.32
C TYR A 24 -13.28 19.00 -5.88
N LYS A 25 -12.58 19.96 -5.30
CA LYS A 25 -13.13 21.25 -4.84
C LYS A 25 -13.81 22.03 -5.97
N TYR A 26 -13.21 22.01 -7.17
CA TYR A 26 -13.79 22.66 -8.36
C TYR A 26 -14.76 21.76 -9.14
N LYS A 27 -15.13 20.60 -8.59
CA LYS A 27 -16.07 19.64 -9.21
C LYS A 27 -15.63 19.10 -10.59
N LEU A 28 -14.33 19.19 -10.93
CA LEU A 28 -13.76 18.55 -12.11
C LEU A 28 -13.78 17.02 -11.98
N VAL A 29 -13.62 16.53 -10.75
CA VAL A 29 -13.74 15.12 -10.40
C VAL A 29 -14.83 14.99 -9.33
N THR A 30 -15.81 14.12 -9.61
CA THR A 30 -16.93 13.81 -8.69
C THR A 30 -16.63 12.54 -7.89
N ASP A 31 -17.52 12.18 -6.93
CA ASP A 31 -17.42 10.93 -6.18
C ASP A 31 -17.45 9.71 -7.12
N THR A 32 -18.32 9.72 -8.13
CA THR A 32 -18.37 8.67 -9.15
C THR A 32 -17.09 8.65 -9.99
N GLY A 33 -16.62 9.82 -10.41
CA GLY A 33 -15.38 9.97 -11.20
C GLY A 33 -14.17 9.42 -10.45
N SER A 34 -14.03 9.69 -9.15
CA SER A 34 -12.91 9.17 -8.34
C SER A 34 -12.96 7.64 -8.22
N GLY A 35 -14.14 7.05 -8.13
CA GLY A 35 -14.33 5.61 -8.17
C GLY A 35 -13.90 4.97 -9.50
N GLN A 36 -14.25 5.63 -10.62
CA GLN A 36 -13.85 5.19 -11.96
C GLN A 36 -12.33 5.30 -12.17
N MET A 37 -11.71 6.39 -11.72
CA MET A 37 -10.25 6.58 -11.75
C MET A 37 -9.55 5.52 -10.91
N SER A 38 -10.06 5.21 -9.71
CA SER A 38 -9.54 4.12 -8.87
C SER A 38 -9.68 2.76 -9.54
N ALA A 39 -10.80 2.50 -10.22
CA ALA A 39 -10.99 1.26 -10.96
C ALA A 39 -9.98 1.12 -12.11
N LEU A 40 -9.71 2.20 -12.87
CA LEU A 40 -8.68 2.22 -13.90
C LEU A 40 -7.29 1.96 -13.32
N LEU A 41 -6.96 2.62 -12.20
CA LEU A 41 -5.70 2.42 -11.49
C LEU A 41 -5.51 0.96 -11.07
N ILE A 42 -6.48 0.40 -10.35
CA ILE A 42 -6.36 -0.93 -9.73
C ILE A 42 -6.40 -2.04 -10.79
N ASN A 43 -7.23 -1.90 -11.83
CA ASN A 43 -7.43 -2.98 -12.79
C ASN A 43 -6.45 -2.95 -13.97
N PHE A 44 -5.83 -1.80 -14.26
CA PHE A 44 -4.95 -1.65 -15.44
C PHE A 44 -3.59 -1.05 -15.08
N ALA A 45 -3.51 0.14 -14.49
CA ALA A 45 -2.23 0.82 -14.29
C ALA A 45 -1.31 0.09 -13.30
N ALA A 46 -1.83 -0.35 -12.15
CA ALA A 46 -1.05 -1.09 -11.17
C ALA A 46 -0.61 -2.48 -11.65
N PRO A 47 -1.45 -3.31 -12.28
CA PRO A 47 -0.97 -4.55 -12.92
C PRO A 47 0.06 -4.30 -14.03
N ALA A 48 -0.13 -3.26 -14.85
CA ALA A 48 0.78 -2.95 -15.95
C ALA A 48 2.20 -2.60 -15.44
N ILE A 49 2.32 -1.74 -14.43
CA ILE A 49 3.63 -1.38 -13.86
C ILE A 49 4.31 -2.59 -13.21
N ILE A 50 3.54 -3.49 -12.59
CA ILE A 50 4.06 -4.74 -12.04
C ILE A 50 4.57 -5.63 -13.19
N ILE A 51 3.76 -5.90 -14.21
CA ILE A 51 4.17 -6.72 -15.37
C ILE A 51 5.44 -6.16 -16.00
N HIS A 52 5.48 -4.84 -16.25
CA HIS A 52 6.65 -4.16 -16.83
C HIS A 52 7.92 -4.41 -16.01
N SER A 53 7.85 -4.32 -14.68
CA SER A 53 9.01 -4.55 -13.81
C SER A 53 9.58 -5.97 -13.88
N PHE A 54 8.77 -6.94 -14.35
CA PHE A 54 9.18 -8.33 -14.56
C PHE A 54 9.69 -8.63 -16.00
N CYS A 55 9.55 -7.67 -16.95
CA CYS A 55 10.03 -7.83 -18.33
C CYS A 55 11.56 -7.73 -18.40
N ARG A 56 12.23 -8.75 -17.88
CA ARG A 56 13.69 -8.85 -17.80
C ARG A 56 14.13 -10.31 -17.89
N ALA A 57 15.41 -10.53 -18.21
CA ALA A 57 15.99 -11.87 -18.19
C ALA A 57 15.93 -12.47 -16.78
N PHE A 58 15.76 -13.79 -16.71
CA PHE A 58 15.76 -14.51 -15.45
C PHE A 58 17.09 -14.35 -14.72
N ASP A 59 17.01 -13.98 -13.46
CA ASP A 59 18.13 -13.93 -12.53
C ASP A 59 17.76 -14.63 -11.22
N ARG A 60 18.54 -15.64 -10.86
CA ARG A 60 18.35 -16.42 -9.64
C ARG A 60 18.48 -15.56 -8.36
N ALA A 61 19.34 -14.55 -8.37
CA ALA A 61 19.51 -13.65 -7.23
C ALA A 61 18.24 -12.80 -7.03
N MET A 62 17.64 -12.30 -8.11
CA MET A 62 16.38 -11.55 -8.06
C MET A 62 15.21 -12.42 -7.61
N LEU A 63 15.15 -13.68 -8.05
CA LEU A 63 14.15 -14.63 -7.53
C LEU A 63 14.34 -14.86 -6.01
N GLY A 64 15.59 -14.98 -5.55
CA GLY A 64 15.91 -15.07 -4.13
C GLY A 64 15.41 -13.84 -3.34
N LYS A 65 15.61 -12.63 -3.88
CA LYS A 65 15.11 -11.39 -3.27
C LYS A 65 13.56 -11.41 -3.16
N LEU A 66 12.84 -11.89 -4.18
CA LEU A 66 11.39 -12.03 -4.12
C LEU A 66 10.93 -12.97 -3.00
N ILE A 67 11.53 -14.15 -2.90
CA ILE A 67 11.15 -15.15 -1.89
C ILE A 67 11.40 -14.61 -0.47
N ILE A 68 12.59 -14.03 -0.23
CA ILE A 68 12.93 -13.44 1.07
C ILE A 68 11.97 -12.29 1.39
N SER A 69 11.70 -11.41 0.42
CA SER A 69 10.75 -10.29 0.60
C SER A 69 9.35 -10.78 0.93
N PHE A 70 8.88 -11.88 0.32
CA PHE A 70 7.58 -12.49 0.63
C PHE A 70 7.51 -12.97 2.08
N VAL A 71 8.50 -13.75 2.53
CA VAL A 71 8.56 -14.27 3.89
C VAL A 71 8.60 -13.13 4.90
N LEU A 72 9.46 -12.13 4.67
CA LEU A 72 9.56 -10.97 5.55
C LEU A 72 8.27 -10.14 5.56
N SER A 73 7.59 -9.99 4.42
CA SER A 73 6.27 -9.32 4.34
C SER A 73 5.24 -10.02 5.23
N LEU A 74 5.18 -11.36 5.21
CA LEU A 74 4.27 -12.13 6.06
C LEU A 74 4.62 -11.98 7.55
N VAL A 75 5.91 -11.98 7.90
CA VAL A 75 6.38 -11.75 9.27
C VAL A 75 5.97 -10.36 9.76
N LEU A 76 6.20 -9.31 8.95
CA LEU A 76 5.83 -7.93 9.28
C LEU A 76 4.31 -7.74 9.43
N LEU A 77 3.51 -8.39 8.56
CA LEU A 77 2.06 -8.42 8.70
C LEU A 77 1.64 -9.14 9.99
N GLY A 78 2.30 -10.26 10.33
CA GLY A 78 2.07 -10.97 11.58
C GLY A 78 2.37 -10.11 12.81
N ILE A 79 3.50 -9.39 12.83
CA ILE A 79 3.86 -8.43 13.88
C ILE A 79 2.80 -7.33 13.98
N SER A 80 2.38 -6.76 12.83
CA SER A 80 1.34 -5.71 12.79
C SER A 80 0.00 -6.22 13.33
N ILE A 81 -0.38 -7.46 13.04
CA ILE A 81 -1.57 -8.12 13.59
C ILE A 81 -1.45 -8.25 15.11
N GLY A 82 -0.30 -8.70 15.61
CA GLY A 82 -0.03 -8.84 17.04
C GLY A 82 -0.16 -7.51 17.77
N ILE A 83 0.51 -6.46 17.28
CA ILE A 83 0.46 -5.10 17.85
C ILE A 83 -0.98 -4.57 17.84
N ALA A 84 -1.67 -4.66 16.71
CA ALA A 84 -3.06 -4.20 16.60
C ALA A 84 -4.00 -4.95 17.55
N ALA A 85 -3.79 -6.25 17.75
CA ALA A 85 -4.59 -7.08 18.65
C ALA A 85 -4.34 -6.75 20.12
N LEU A 86 -3.10 -6.43 20.49
CA LEU A 86 -2.71 -6.05 21.87
C LEU A 86 -3.28 -4.68 22.24
N VAL A 87 -3.31 -3.72 21.31
CA VAL A 87 -3.73 -2.34 21.60
C VAL A 87 -5.24 -2.16 21.50
N PHE A 88 -5.87 -2.71 20.48
CA PHE A 88 -7.32 -2.55 20.27
C PHE A 88 -8.06 -3.85 20.60
N HIS A 89 -8.58 -3.94 21.83
CA HIS A 89 -9.39 -5.07 22.28
C HIS A 89 -10.78 -5.05 21.63
N LYS A 90 -11.49 -6.18 21.69
CA LYS A 90 -12.84 -6.34 21.10
C LYS A 90 -13.88 -5.37 21.67
N ASP A 91 -13.69 -4.94 22.91
CA ASP A 91 -14.57 -4.00 23.60
C ASP A 91 -14.32 -2.54 23.19
N THR A 92 -13.25 -2.28 22.42
CA THR A 92 -12.96 -0.95 21.89
C THR A 92 -13.93 -0.63 20.74
N ALA A 93 -14.57 0.54 20.77
CA ALA A 93 -15.40 0.98 19.65
C ALA A 93 -14.60 0.94 18.33
N ASP A 94 -15.22 0.47 17.26
CA ASP A 94 -14.61 0.34 15.93
C ASP A 94 -13.27 -0.44 15.91
N TYR A 95 -13.10 -1.41 16.82
CA TYR A 95 -11.81 -2.11 16.98
C TYR A 95 -11.33 -2.79 15.69
N ALA A 96 -12.23 -3.34 14.89
CA ALA A 96 -11.89 -4.03 13.66
C ALA A 96 -11.37 -3.05 12.59
N ASP A 97 -12.01 -1.89 12.46
CA ASP A 97 -11.61 -0.83 11.55
C ASP A 97 -10.23 -0.24 11.95
N LYS A 98 -10.02 -0.01 13.25
CA LYS A 98 -8.74 0.42 13.81
C LYS A 98 -7.63 -0.59 13.54
N ARG A 99 -7.89 -1.88 13.78
CA ARG A 99 -6.94 -2.97 13.48
C ARG A 99 -6.62 -3.02 11.99
N MET A 100 -7.62 -2.95 11.10
CA MET A 100 -7.39 -2.92 9.65
C MET A 100 -6.47 -1.77 9.24
N CYS A 101 -6.70 -0.57 9.78
CA CYS A 101 -5.88 0.61 9.48
C CYS A 101 -4.45 0.52 10.04
N VAL A 102 -4.24 -0.17 11.17
CA VAL A 102 -2.90 -0.42 11.72
C VAL A 102 -2.15 -1.49 10.92
N ILE A 103 -2.82 -2.58 10.54
CA ILE A 103 -2.18 -3.73 9.91
C ILE A 103 -1.79 -3.43 8.47
N PHE A 104 -2.71 -2.85 7.67
CA PHE A 104 -2.54 -2.75 6.23
C PHE A 104 -2.03 -1.37 5.81
N SER A 105 -0.90 -1.37 5.10
CA SER A 105 -0.27 -0.19 4.49
C SER A 105 -0.81 0.08 3.08
N ASN A 106 -0.70 1.33 2.65
CA ASN A 106 -1.17 1.77 1.34
C ASN A 106 -0.18 1.43 0.22
N ASN A 107 0.03 0.12 0.01
CA ASN A 107 1.02 -0.39 -0.94
C ASN A 107 0.70 -0.02 -2.39
N GLY A 108 -0.57 -0.14 -2.82
CA GLY A 108 -0.96 0.08 -4.21
C GLY A 108 -0.93 1.54 -4.64
N PHE A 109 -1.45 2.44 -3.79
CA PHE A 109 -1.59 3.86 -4.14
C PHE A 109 -0.37 4.71 -3.77
N MET A 110 0.45 4.30 -2.81
CA MET A 110 1.54 5.13 -2.31
C MET A 110 2.91 4.44 -2.34
N ALA A 111 3.01 3.16 -1.96
CA ALA A 111 4.31 2.50 -1.98
C ALA A 111 4.81 2.23 -3.41
N LEU A 112 3.98 1.66 -4.31
CA LEU A 112 4.40 1.40 -5.69
C LEU A 112 4.90 2.65 -6.43
N PRO A 113 4.18 3.79 -6.43
CA PRO A 113 4.68 5.03 -7.01
C PRO A 113 6.03 5.47 -6.43
N LEU A 114 6.19 5.36 -5.12
CA LEU A 114 7.43 5.77 -4.46
C LEU A 114 8.59 4.81 -4.78
N LEU A 115 8.33 3.51 -4.80
CA LEU A 115 9.30 2.50 -5.19
C LEU A 115 9.76 2.68 -6.63
N GLN A 116 8.82 2.93 -7.56
CA GLN A 116 9.14 3.22 -8.96
C GLN A 116 10.03 4.47 -9.08
N ALA A 117 9.73 5.51 -8.33
CA ALA A 117 10.47 6.76 -8.41
C ALA A 117 11.88 6.69 -7.81
N LEU A 118 12.07 5.90 -6.73
CA LEU A 118 13.35 5.81 -6.02
C LEU A 118 14.25 4.67 -6.50
N TYR A 119 13.66 3.56 -6.94
CA TYR A 119 14.38 2.33 -7.28
C TYR A 119 14.02 1.79 -8.67
N GLY A 120 13.19 2.51 -9.44
CA GLY A 120 12.76 2.08 -10.76
C GLY A 120 12.08 0.70 -10.73
N ASP A 121 12.29 -0.06 -11.79
CA ASP A 121 11.68 -1.39 -11.95
C ASP A 121 12.14 -2.40 -10.90
N ASP A 122 13.35 -2.28 -10.35
CA ASP A 122 13.82 -3.17 -9.28
C ASP A 122 13.02 -2.99 -8.01
N GLY A 123 12.68 -1.74 -7.66
CA GLY A 123 11.83 -1.44 -6.51
C GLY A 123 10.41 -1.99 -6.68
N VAL A 124 9.83 -1.85 -7.86
CA VAL A 124 8.49 -2.39 -8.17
C VAL A 124 8.52 -3.92 -8.19
N PHE A 125 9.54 -4.52 -8.80
CA PHE A 125 9.73 -5.97 -8.84
C PHE A 125 9.72 -6.58 -7.44
N ILE A 126 10.61 -6.10 -6.55
CA ILE A 126 10.70 -6.60 -5.16
C ILE A 126 9.43 -6.22 -4.37
N GLY A 127 8.89 -5.01 -4.56
CA GLY A 127 7.70 -4.52 -3.83
C GLY A 127 6.39 -5.20 -4.24
N SER A 128 6.30 -5.73 -5.45
CA SER A 128 5.09 -6.39 -5.97
C SER A 128 4.69 -7.61 -5.13
N ILE A 129 5.66 -8.36 -4.60
CA ILE A 129 5.40 -9.53 -3.76
C ILE A 129 4.77 -9.13 -2.40
N ASN A 130 5.06 -7.93 -1.90
CA ASN A 130 4.42 -7.41 -0.69
C ASN A 130 2.91 -7.15 -0.94
N ILE A 131 2.52 -6.75 -2.15
CA ILE A 131 1.11 -6.64 -2.52
C ILE A 131 0.43 -8.00 -2.48
N VAL A 132 1.08 -9.04 -3.00
CA VAL A 132 0.56 -10.42 -2.96
C VAL A 132 0.40 -10.88 -1.51
N ALA A 133 1.43 -10.69 -0.67
CA ALA A 133 1.37 -11.04 0.76
C ALA A 133 0.23 -10.29 1.47
N THR A 134 0.09 -8.99 1.22
CA THR A 134 -0.99 -8.16 1.77
C THR A 134 -2.37 -8.65 1.31
N ASN A 135 -2.52 -8.98 0.02
CA ASN A 135 -3.78 -9.52 -0.50
C ASN A 135 -4.17 -10.85 0.16
N ILE A 136 -3.21 -11.75 0.35
CA ILE A 136 -3.46 -13.01 1.06
C ILE A 136 -3.99 -12.72 2.47
N VAL A 137 -3.32 -11.86 3.23
CA VAL A 137 -3.67 -11.57 4.62
C VAL A 137 -4.97 -10.76 4.73
N ILE A 138 -5.24 -9.81 3.83
CA ILE A 138 -6.47 -9.01 3.89
C ILE A 138 -7.70 -9.89 3.56
N TRP A 139 -7.61 -10.77 2.56
CA TRP A 139 -8.71 -11.66 2.18
C TRP A 139 -8.92 -12.84 3.14
N THR A 140 -7.93 -13.17 3.95
CA THR A 140 -8.04 -14.22 4.99
C THR A 140 -8.34 -13.60 6.35
N PHE A 141 -7.34 -13.04 7.01
CA PHE A 141 -7.44 -12.46 8.34
C PHE A 141 -8.32 -11.20 8.37
N GLY A 142 -8.15 -10.28 7.42
CA GLY A 142 -8.93 -9.03 7.35
C GLY A 142 -10.42 -9.32 7.20
N VAL A 143 -10.78 -10.20 6.28
CA VAL A 143 -12.17 -10.66 6.08
C VAL A 143 -12.72 -11.33 7.34
N TRP A 144 -11.96 -12.23 7.96
CA TRP A 144 -12.35 -12.87 9.22
C TRP A 144 -12.61 -11.85 10.33
N LEU A 145 -11.72 -10.85 10.47
CA LEU A 145 -11.82 -9.82 11.49
C LEU A 145 -13.10 -8.97 11.30
N LEU A 146 -13.31 -8.46 10.08
CA LEU A 146 -14.45 -7.61 9.76
C LEU A 146 -15.79 -8.35 9.79
N THR A 147 -15.81 -9.62 9.36
CA THR A 147 -17.02 -10.45 9.43
C THR A 147 -17.47 -10.68 10.87
N ARG A 148 -16.52 -10.80 11.82
CA ARG A 148 -16.84 -10.93 13.25
C ARG A 148 -17.35 -9.65 13.90
N ALA A 149 -16.90 -8.50 13.41
CA ALA A 149 -17.29 -7.20 13.95
C ALA A 149 -18.52 -6.60 13.26
N GLY A 150 -18.77 -6.99 12.01
CA GLY A 150 -19.84 -6.42 11.17
C GLY A 150 -21.18 -7.14 11.33
N ASN A 151 -22.24 -6.48 10.89
CA ASN A 151 -23.61 -6.96 10.98
C ASN A 151 -24.11 -7.71 9.73
N ARG A 152 -23.24 -7.95 8.72
CA ARG A 152 -23.62 -8.53 7.41
C ARG A 152 -23.39 -10.03 7.29
N GLY A 153 -23.66 -10.81 8.35
CA GLY A 153 -23.67 -12.28 8.30
C GLY A 153 -22.34 -12.95 7.98
N LYS A 154 -22.32 -14.28 7.90
CA LYS A 154 -21.12 -15.08 7.60
C LYS A 154 -20.73 -14.94 6.13
N VAL A 155 -19.69 -14.19 5.83
CA VAL A 155 -19.08 -14.17 4.50
C VAL A 155 -18.08 -15.33 4.38
N ARG A 156 -18.23 -16.12 3.31
CA ARG A 156 -17.30 -17.22 3.04
C ARG A 156 -15.99 -16.66 2.49
N LEU A 157 -14.88 -17.20 3.00
CA LEU A 157 -13.56 -17.01 2.39
C LEU A 157 -13.62 -17.46 0.94
N SER A 158 -13.26 -16.58 0.01
CA SER A 158 -13.22 -16.88 -1.42
C SER A 158 -11.78 -16.82 -1.92
N TRP A 159 -11.18 -17.98 -2.12
CA TRP A 159 -9.85 -18.11 -2.75
C TRP A 159 -9.81 -17.45 -4.14
N GLN A 160 -10.92 -17.47 -4.85
CA GLN A 160 -11.05 -16.79 -6.15
C GLN A 160 -10.75 -15.29 -6.03
N LYS A 161 -11.23 -14.61 -4.99
CA LYS A 161 -10.99 -13.18 -4.78
C LYS A 161 -9.53 -12.85 -4.45
N ILE A 162 -8.80 -13.76 -3.85
CA ILE A 162 -7.35 -13.62 -3.61
C ILE A 162 -6.59 -13.73 -4.92
N LEU A 163 -6.87 -14.77 -5.70
CA LEU A 163 -6.15 -15.09 -6.94
C LEU A 163 -6.54 -14.16 -8.11
N LEU A 164 -7.82 -13.76 -8.18
CA LEU A 164 -8.35 -12.89 -9.24
C LEU A 164 -8.23 -11.39 -8.92
N ASN A 165 -7.48 -11.01 -7.88
CA ASN A 165 -7.15 -9.61 -7.65
C ASN A 165 -6.23 -9.13 -8.78
N PRO A 166 -6.51 -7.96 -9.43
CA PRO A 166 -5.74 -7.49 -10.58
C PRO A 166 -4.23 -7.38 -10.30
N GLY A 167 -3.83 -6.89 -9.13
CA GLY A 167 -2.41 -6.83 -8.74
C GLY A 167 -1.77 -8.21 -8.61
N THR A 168 -2.52 -9.21 -8.10
CA THR A 168 -2.06 -10.60 -8.01
C THR A 168 -1.95 -11.23 -9.40
N ILE A 169 -2.91 -10.96 -10.29
CA ILE A 169 -2.86 -11.41 -11.70
C ILE A 169 -1.64 -10.81 -12.40
N GLY A 170 -1.44 -9.48 -12.27
CA GLY A 170 -0.27 -8.79 -12.82
C GLY A 170 1.05 -9.41 -12.34
N PHE A 171 1.13 -9.73 -11.04
CA PHE A 171 2.29 -10.41 -10.48
C PHE A 171 2.54 -11.79 -11.11
N PHE A 172 1.52 -12.64 -11.22
CA PHE A 172 1.70 -13.98 -11.79
C PHE A 172 2.02 -13.95 -13.29
N ILE A 173 1.41 -13.03 -14.05
CA ILE A 173 1.77 -12.82 -15.47
C ILE A 173 3.23 -12.36 -15.56
N GLY A 174 3.62 -11.36 -14.79
CA GLY A 174 5.01 -10.88 -14.74
C GLY A 174 5.98 -11.97 -14.33
N LEU A 175 5.66 -12.74 -13.28
CA LEU A 175 6.50 -13.85 -12.82
C LEU A 175 6.70 -14.91 -13.92
N ALA A 176 5.66 -15.24 -14.69
CA ALA A 176 5.77 -16.16 -15.82
C ALA A 176 6.71 -15.60 -16.90
N ILE A 177 6.61 -14.31 -17.24
CA ILE A 177 7.52 -13.63 -18.19
C ILE A 177 8.95 -13.69 -17.69
N PHE A 178 9.19 -13.38 -16.42
CA PHE A 178 10.50 -13.41 -15.78
C PHE A 178 11.12 -14.81 -15.78
N LEU A 179 10.36 -15.84 -15.34
CA LEU A 179 10.86 -17.22 -15.26
C LEU A 179 11.17 -17.81 -16.62
N THR A 180 10.47 -17.39 -17.68
CA THR A 180 10.71 -17.85 -19.06
C THR A 180 11.69 -16.96 -19.82
N SER A 181 12.15 -15.84 -19.21
CA SER A 181 12.99 -14.82 -19.88
C SER A 181 12.36 -14.35 -21.21
N THR A 182 11.04 -14.26 -21.27
CA THR A 182 10.33 -13.90 -22.50
C THR A 182 10.48 -12.41 -22.78
N ASN A 183 11.01 -12.05 -23.93
CA ASN A 183 11.00 -10.68 -24.43
C ASN A 183 9.63 -10.38 -25.04
N LEU A 184 8.91 -9.40 -24.51
CA LEU A 184 7.65 -8.97 -25.10
C LEU A 184 7.89 -8.24 -26.41
N PRO A 185 7.09 -8.51 -27.48
CA PRO A 185 7.10 -7.68 -28.67
C PRO A 185 6.74 -6.23 -28.33
N ALA A 186 7.31 -5.25 -29.04
CA ALA A 186 7.06 -3.82 -28.80
C ALA A 186 5.55 -3.46 -28.78
N VAL A 187 4.75 -4.12 -29.64
CA VAL A 187 3.29 -3.94 -29.70
C VAL A 187 2.60 -4.27 -28.37
N LEU A 188 3.16 -5.12 -27.52
CA LEU A 188 2.63 -5.44 -26.18
C LEU A 188 3.35 -4.65 -25.09
N ASP A 189 4.65 -4.44 -25.19
CA ASP A 189 5.48 -3.78 -24.19
C ASP A 189 5.16 -2.28 -24.09
N GLU A 190 5.02 -1.57 -25.22
CA GLU A 190 4.72 -0.14 -25.21
C GLU A 190 3.39 0.21 -24.53
N PRO A 191 2.24 -0.44 -24.82
CA PRO A 191 0.99 -0.20 -24.10
C PRO A 191 1.08 -0.50 -22.61
N ILE A 192 1.80 -1.56 -22.21
CA ILE A 192 2.02 -1.90 -20.79
C ILE A 192 2.82 -0.77 -20.11
N THR A 193 3.87 -0.26 -20.77
CA THR A 193 4.67 0.86 -20.28
C THR A 193 3.82 2.14 -20.13
N PHE A 194 3.01 2.50 -21.14
CA PHE A 194 2.14 3.67 -21.07
C PHE A 194 1.11 3.55 -19.94
N LEU A 195 0.47 2.39 -19.78
CA LEU A 195 -0.46 2.14 -18.68
C LEU A 195 0.25 2.18 -17.32
N GLY A 196 1.45 1.59 -17.22
CA GLY A 196 2.26 1.62 -16.02
C GLY A 196 2.63 3.04 -15.59
N ASN A 197 2.96 3.90 -16.53
CA ASN A 197 3.30 5.30 -16.29
C ASN A 197 2.11 6.14 -15.76
N LEU A 198 0.88 5.71 -15.99
CA LEU A 198 -0.30 6.33 -15.38
C LEU A 198 -0.41 6.04 -13.88
N ASN A 199 0.27 5.00 -13.37
CA ASN A 199 0.09 4.56 -11.98
C ASN A 199 0.36 5.69 -10.98
N THR A 200 1.50 6.35 -11.04
CA THR A 200 1.89 7.39 -10.08
C THR A 200 0.96 8.61 -10.13
N PRO A 201 0.76 9.30 -11.27
CA PRO A 201 -0.07 10.50 -11.28
C PRO A 201 -1.54 10.19 -10.95
N LEU A 202 -2.07 9.08 -11.45
CA LEU A 202 -3.45 8.70 -11.20
C LEU A 202 -3.70 8.35 -9.74
N ALA A 203 -2.79 7.59 -9.11
CA ALA A 203 -2.86 7.22 -7.70
C ALA A 203 -2.85 8.47 -6.79
N MET A 204 -1.97 9.43 -7.05
CA MET A 204 -1.85 10.65 -6.25
C MET A 204 -3.08 11.55 -6.41
N ILE A 205 -3.58 11.73 -7.63
CA ILE A 205 -4.80 12.51 -7.86
C ILE A 205 -5.99 11.87 -7.15
N VAL A 206 -6.17 10.56 -7.24
CA VAL A 206 -7.25 9.83 -6.54
C VAL A 206 -7.14 9.98 -5.03
N LEU A 207 -5.94 9.85 -4.46
CA LEU A 207 -5.72 10.08 -3.04
C LEU A 207 -6.08 11.51 -2.63
N GLY A 208 -5.77 12.49 -3.46
CA GLY A 208 -6.13 13.89 -3.23
C GLY A 208 -7.65 14.11 -3.22
N VAL A 209 -8.37 13.47 -4.14
CA VAL A 209 -9.84 13.48 -4.14
C VAL A 209 -10.40 12.86 -2.86
N TYR A 210 -9.91 11.68 -2.45
CA TYR A 210 -10.35 11.02 -1.21
C TYR A 210 -10.06 11.86 0.04
N LEU A 211 -8.93 12.56 0.05
CA LEU A 211 -8.59 13.49 1.12
C LEU A 211 -9.62 14.63 1.21
N ALA A 212 -9.96 15.25 0.06
CA ALA A 212 -10.91 16.35 0.00
C ALA A 212 -12.37 15.93 0.33
N GLN A 213 -12.73 14.68 0.09
CA GLN A 213 -14.02 14.11 0.48
C GLN A 213 -14.17 13.89 2.00
N SER A 214 -13.03 13.84 2.72
CA SER A 214 -13.01 13.48 4.13
C SER A 214 -13.17 14.69 5.03
N ASN A 215 -14.08 14.63 6.03
CA ASN A 215 -14.16 15.64 7.08
C ASN A 215 -13.10 15.35 8.16
N LEU A 216 -11.95 15.99 8.04
CA LEU A 216 -10.79 15.76 8.92
C LEU A 216 -11.00 16.36 10.34
N LEU A 217 -11.80 17.42 10.48
CA LEU A 217 -11.98 18.09 11.77
C LEU A 217 -12.72 17.21 12.78
N ASP A 218 -13.66 16.39 12.31
CA ASP A 218 -14.42 15.51 13.20
C ASP A 218 -13.57 14.36 13.75
N ILE A 219 -12.61 13.84 12.94
CA ILE A 219 -11.78 12.71 13.36
C ILE A 219 -10.69 13.14 14.34
N MET A 220 -10.23 14.38 14.27
CA MET A 220 -9.19 14.90 15.18
C MET A 220 -9.63 14.94 16.64
N LYS A 221 -10.96 14.89 16.91
CA LYS A 221 -11.51 14.84 18.27
C LYS A 221 -11.40 13.45 18.90
N ASP A 222 -11.22 12.40 18.10
CA ASP A 222 -11.08 11.03 18.59
C ASP A 222 -9.58 10.72 18.90
N ARG A 223 -9.28 10.57 20.19
CA ARG A 223 -7.93 10.24 20.66
C ARG A 223 -7.37 8.94 20.08
N SER A 224 -8.24 7.99 19.76
CA SER A 224 -7.81 6.70 19.20
C SER A 224 -7.19 6.82 17.80
N VAL A 225 -7.51 7.89 17.07
CA VAL A 225 -6.94 8.19 15.75
C VAL A 225 -5.44 8.43 15.84
N TYR A 226 -5.02 9.21 16.83
CA TYR A 226 -3.59 9.49 17.08
C TYR A 226 -2.83 8.22 17.43
N LEU A 227 -3.46 7.32 18.20
CA LEU A 227 -2.86 6.04 18.55
C LEU A 227 -2.72 5.13 17.32
N VAL A 228 -3.72 5.06 16.44
CA VAL A 228 -3.63 4.32 15.17
C VAL A 228 -2.51 4.90 14.30
N CYS A 229 -2.45 6.23 14.14
CA CYS A 229 -1.41 6.89 13.36
C CYS A 229 -0.02 6.67 13.97
N LEU A 230 0.13 6.76 15.29
CA LEU A 230 1.38 6.48 15.99
C LEU A 230 1.88 5.06 15.71
N LEU A 231 0.99 4.07 15.85
CA LEU A 231 1.34 2.67 15.58
C LEU A 231 1.69 2.46 14.12
N ARG A 232 0.87 2.99 13.19
CA ARG A 232 1.02 2.74 11.75
C ARG A 232 2.22 3.47 11.15
N LEU A 233 2.42 4.75 11.50
CA LEU A 233 3.40 5.63 10.85
C LEU A 233 4.75 5.68 11.56
N LEU A 234 4.80 5.26 12.83
CA LEU A 234 6.03 5.33 13.62
C LEU A 234 6.42 3.96 14.18
N VAL A 235 5.59 3.35 15.02
CA VAL A 235 5.97 2.14 15.77
C VAL A 235 6.28 0.97 14.85
N ILE A 236 5.38 0.65 13.93
CA ILE A 236 5.56 -0.48 13.00
C ILE A 236 6.75 -0.24 12.05
N PRO A 237 6.92 0.94 11.42
CA PRO A 237 8.12 1.24 10.64
C PRO A 237 9.43 1.15 11.45
N LEU A 238 9.46 1.66 12.69
CA LEU A 238 10.64 1.56 13.55
C LEU A 238 10.99 0.10 13.90
N ILE A 239 9.98 -0.72 14.22
CA ILE A 239 10.17 -2.17 14.42
C ILE A 239 10.69 -2.81 13.15
N THR A 240 10.18 -2.40 11.97
CA THR A 240 10.66 -2.91 10.69
C THR A 240 12.12 -2.57 10.46
N ILE A 241 12.53 -1.30 10.68
CA ILE A 241 13.93 -0.87 10.56
C ILE A 241 14.82 -1.69 11.52
N ALA A 242 14.43 -1.80 12.79
CA ALA A 242 15.17 -2.57 13.77
C ALA A 242 15.31 -4.05 13.38
N LEU A 243 14.22 -4.66 12.89
CA LEU A 243 14.23 -6.06 12.46
C LEU A 243 15.16 -6.27 11.26
N MET A 244 15.08 -5.40 10.24
CA MET A 244 15.94 -5.49 9.06
C MET A 244 17.42 -5.33 9.40
N SER A 245 17.74 -4.39 10.30
CA SER A 245 19.09 -4.17 10.85
C SER A 245 19.61 -5.40 11.58
N VAL A 246 18.84 -5.96 12.53
CA VAL A 246 19.24 -7.12 13.35
C VAL A 246 19.44 -8.36 12.47
N LEU A 247 18.55 -8.59 11.51
CA LEU A 247 18.64 -9.73 10.59
C LEU A 247 19.67 -9.51 9.49
N ARG A 248 20.29 -8.32 9.39
CA ARG A 248 21.24 -7.94 8.33
C ARG A 248 20.70 -8.27 6.93
N VAL A 249 19.44 -7.90 6.71
CA VAL A 249 18.77 -8.13 5.43
C VAL A 249 19.45 -7.32 4.33
N ASN A 250 19.51 -7.88 3.11
CA ASN A 250 20.03 -7.17 1.94
C ASN A 250 19.34 -5.80 1.81
N SER A 251 20.12 -4.74 1.58
CA SER A 251 19.66 -3.34 1.57
C SER A 251 18.51 -3.08 0.59
N ASP A 252 18.49 -3.74 -0.58
CA ASP A 252 17.40 -3.55 -1.56
C ASP A 252 16.07 -4.05 -1.00
N ILE A 253 16.09 -5.24 -0.38
CA ILE A 253 14.88 -5.83 0.24
C ILE A 253 14.44 -4.97 1.43
N ALA A 254 15.39 -4.61 2.30
CA ALA A 254 15.12 -3.84 3.50
C ALA A 254 14.49 -2.48 3.15
N ASN A 255 15.08 -1.73 2.23
CA ASN A 255 14.60 -0.44 1.78
C ASN A 255 13.18 -0.54 1.17
N VAL A 256 12.94 -1.51 0.28
CA VAL A 256 11.62 -1.73 -0.32
C VAL A 256 10.57 -2.03 0.74
N LEU A 257 10.86 -2.91 1.70
CA LEU A 257 9.92 -3.26 2.75
C LEU A 257 9.67 -2.10 3.73
N ILE A 258 10.72 -1.35 4.12
CA ILE A 258 10.58 -0.19 4.99
C ILE A 258 9.73 0.89 4.31
N ILE A 259 9.97 1.19 3.02
CA ILE A 259 9.14 2.11 2.24
C ILE A 259 7.69 1.64 2.23
N SER A 260 7.45 0.37 1.90
CA SER A 260 6.10 -0.20 1.84
C SER A 260 5.36 -0.11 3.18
N ILE A 261 6.08 -0.38 4.27
CA ILE A 261 5.51 -0.34 5.62
C ILE A 261 5.39 1.10 6.14
N ALA A 262 6.23 2.05 5.76
CA ALA A 262 6.13 3.44 6.19
C ALA A 262 4.96 4.21 5.55
N THR A 263 4.27 3.64 4.56
CA THR A 263 3.07 4.26 3.96
C THR A 263 1.88 4.29 4.92
N PRO A 264 0.93 5.24 4.75
CA PRO A 264 -0.22 5.39 5.62
C PRO A 264 -1.19 4.20 5.56
N CYS A 265 -2.34 4.33 6.22
CA CYS A 265 -3.38 3.31 6.24
C CYS A 265 -3.88 2.98 4.82
N ALA A 266 -4.09 1.70 4.54
CA ALA A 266 -4.54 1.24 3.23
C ALA A 266 -5.94 1.75 2.88
N VAL A 267 -6.13 2.29 1.67
CA VAL A 267 -7.46 2.65 1.12
C VAL A 267 -8.39 1.43 1.12
N ALA A 268 -7.86 0.25 0.88
CA ALA A 268 -8.59 -1.00 0.94
C ALA A 268 -9.33 -1.21 2.29
N SER A 269 -8.79 -0.73 3.41
CA SER A 269 -9.45 -0.89 4.73
C SER A 269 -10.84 -0.29 4.76
N SER A 270 -11.07 0.88 4.16
CA SER A 270 -12.39 1.50 4.04
C SER A 270 -13.32 0.73 3.09
N MET A 271 -12.79 0.26 1.96
CA MET A 271 -13.57 -0.53 1.00
C MET A 271 -14.07 -1.84 1.64
N PHE A 272 -13.20 -2.52 2.37
CA PHE A 272 -13.56 -3.74 3.09
C PHE A 272 -14.52 -3.45 4.25
N ALA A 273 -14.34 -2.37 5.00
CA ALA A 273 -15.28 -1.92 6.04
C ALA A 273 -16.69 -1.72 5.48
N GLN A 274 -16.81 -1.08 4.32
CA GLN A 274 -18.08 -0.90 3.62
C GLN A 274 -18.70 -2.23 3.17
N LEU A 275 -17.88 -3.12 2.61
CA LEU A 275 -18.32 -4.43 2.11
C LEU A 275 -18.86 -5.31 3.23
N TYR A 276 -18.22 -5.30 4.39
CA TYR A 276 -18.57 -6.15 5.54
C TYR A 276 -19.47 -5.45 6.59
N GLY A 277 -19.84 -4.19 6.35
CA GLY A 277 -20.81 -3.47 7.17
C GLY A 277 -20.29 -3.02 8.53
N THR A 278 -19.00 -2.71 8.62
CA THR A 278 -18.39 -2.00 9.74
C THR A 278 -18.35 -0.49 9.51
N ASN A 279 -17.59 0.29 10.27
CA ASN A 279 -17.59 1.74 10.19
C ASN A 279 -16.68 2.29 9.09
N TYR A 280 -17.09 2.14 7.81
CA TYR A 280 -16.30 2.62 6.67
C TYR A 280 -16.05 4.13 6.69
N ARG A 281 -16.98 4.93 7.26
CA ARG A 281 -16.80 6.39 7.37
C ARG A 281 -15.64 6.73 8.31
N TYR A 282 -15.52 6.01 9.42
CA TYR A 282 -14.42 6.13 10.35
C TYR A 282 -13.10 5.74 9.67
N SER A 283 -13.07 4.58 9.00
CA SER A 283 -11.90 4.10 8.25
C SER A 283 -11.45 5.09 7.17
N SER A 284 -12.37 5.66 6.39
CA SER A 284 -12.05 6.65 5.34
C SER A 284 -11.40 7.91 5.90
N ARG A 285 -11.94 8.44 7.00
CA ARG A 285 -11.38 9.62 7.68
C ARG A 285 -9.99 9.34 8.26
N LEU A 286 -9.81 8.14 8.84
CA LEU A 286 -8.53 7.72 9.40
C LEU A 286 -7.45 7.55 8.31
N ILE A 287 -7.82 6.98 7.16
CA ILE A 287 -6.95 6.89 5.98
C ILE A 287 -6.52 8.29 5.53
N ALA A 288 -7.46 9.22 5.38
CA ALA A 288 -7.18 10.58 4.97
C ALA A 288 -6.24 11.29 5.96
N PHE A 289 -6.51 11.19 7.26
CA PHE A 289 -5.69 11.80 8.31
C PHE A 289 -4.27 11.19 8.35
N SER A 290 -4.16 9.87 8.29
CA SER A 290 -2.84 9.20 8.24
C SER A 290 -2.06 9.55 6.97
N THR A 291 -2.74 9.75 5.83
CA THR A 291 -2.12 10.19 4.58
C THR A 291 -1.52 11.59 4.73
N LEU A 292 -2.21 12.53 5.37
CA LEU A 292 -1.66 13.86 5.65
C LEU A 292 -0.44 13.79 6.58
N LEU A 293 -0.53 13.02 7.66
CA LEU A 293 0.59 12.86 8.58
C LEU A 293 1.80 12.18 7.92
N SER A 294 1.57 11.33 6.94
CA SER A 294 2.65 10.64 6.22
C SER A 294 3.53 11.60 5.42
N ALA A 295 3.06 12.81 5.08
CA ALA A 295 3.89 13.85 4.46
C ALA A 295 5.14 14.20 5.30
N VAL A 296 5.01 14.10 6.62
CA VAL A 296 6.11 14.37 7.56
C VAL A 296 6.76 13.06 8.04
N THR A 297 5.96 12.04 8.36
CA THR A 297 6.50 10.82 8.95
C THR A 297 7.27 9.95 7.96
N MET A 298 6.88 9.89 6.68
CA MET A 298 7.61 9.11 5.68
C MET A 298 9.04 9.63 5.46
N PRO A 299 9.27 10.92 5.19
CA PRO A 299 10.62 11.45 5.09
C PRO A 299 11.49 11.13 6.32
N VAL A 300 10.91 11.27 7.52
CA VAL A 300 11.62 10.98 8.78
C VAL A 300 12.00 9.51 8.87
N MET A 301 11.05 8.58 8.63
CA MET A 301 11.31 7.14 8.71
C MET A 301 12.33 6.67 7.69
N LEU A 302 12.28 7.20 6.46
CA LEU A 302 13.20 6.82 5.41
C LEU A 302 14.60 7.44 5.60
N SER A 303 14.69 8.63 6.21
CA SER A 303 15.96 9.21 6.63
C SER A 303 16.61 8.39 7.76
N LEU A 304 15.82 7.90 8.71
CA LEU A 304 16.31 6.98 9.75
C LEU A 304 16.80 5.66 9.13
N CYS A 305 16.10 5.12 8.15
CA CYS A 305 16.54 3.93 7.42
C CYS A 305 17.95 4.12 6.81
N ALA A 306 18.18 5.27 6.18
CA ALA A 306 19.49 5.61 5.61
C ALA A 306 20.60 5.74 6.66
N LEU A 307 20.29 6.21 7.88
CA LEU A 307 21.25 6.32 8.98
C LEU A 307 21.64 4.96 9.58
N PHE A 308 20.72 4.01 9.61
CA PHE A 308 20.99 2.67 10.15
C PHE A 308 21.68 1.73 9.16
N ALA A 309 22.05 2.24 7.96
CA ALA A 309 22.73 1.50 6.89
C ALA A 309 22.05 0.15 6.56
N VAL A 310 20.72 0.15 6.56
CA VAL A 310 19.90 -0.99 6.16
C VAL A 310 19.67 -0.95 4.67
#